data_d9cfc5e11f44988bbd546a5e45e0b735
#
_entry.id   d9cfc5e11f44988bbd546a5e45e0b735
#
_cell.length_a   1.000
_cell.length_b   1.000
_cell.length_c   1.000
_cell.angle_alpha   90.00
_cell.angle_beta   90.00
_cell.angle_gamma   90.00
#
_symmetry.space_group_name_H-M   'P 1'
#
loop_
_entity.id
_entity.type
_entity.pdbx_description
1 polymer ?
#
loop_
_entity_poly.entity_id
_entity_poly.type
_entity_poly.pdbx_seq_one_letter_code
_entity_poly.pdbx_strand_id
1 'polypeptide(L)'
;MKDMVTPQRPLRAPQDVMRLARMGVMMPTRLSFLRVLTRRLCAERAQVQRTHWDMCADGFGTAVHQVTLGGRTYALISVSKPLDDSARSDRVIATAWDAAFVLFDGVPSAADIARVATQAPRQEAGRFGPRDLVLSRANKSMRLWSEIVAALRAGHQPAPARIGEIGYIMRTTAVYGNGKFGIADRHLVADRPELSGAFAAEMLAVYLIRQFSLDLVQHVGQGTLDRALSRHIGVGNATGLGMAPFLVTHPVLLNNWMVARETALARVRAVPDIPATTRARITTLATRVAGHLSQWHVPGPEDEAALRALEAEWAAFRHHLDDLPRQDPYEHVWSCAQDHSVALQELVVALLLEVNGDIIDGLAECMVDPFGAPPQPFAGTGALRDAIGRDWGWALDIDFDDPDACRRFWYVSADKLEPRLGDRFAEDGAELETPLDIARRVAQAHADLPRTDQPVSAFLRDFPQHKHAVDRIAICARHPYAEIRDNLIATTCRPIDMLRCKLSFFGATKFDPKSDLWTRITLAQGAPLGDELTDERDDWWLPVMSV
;
A
#
# COMPACT_ATOMS: atom_id res chain seq x y z
N MET A 1 -11.17 12.75 -34.05
CA MET A 1 -10.79 11.34 -33.88
C MET A 1 -12.04 10.63 -33.35
N LYS A 2 -12.63 9.70 -34.11
CA LYS A 2 -13.84 9.00 -33.72
C LYS A 2 -13.52 8.16 -32.48
N ASP A 3 -14.24 8.39 -31.39
CA ASP A 3 -14.27 7.52 -30.22
C ASP A 3 -14.72 6.13 -30.67
N MET A 4 -13.77 5.26 -30.94
CA MET A 4 -14.06 3.83 -31.00
C MET A 4 -14.35 3.40 -29.57
N VAL A 5 -15.63 3.30 -29.24
CA VAL A 5 -16.07 2.62 -28.01
C VAL A 5 -15.59 1.18 -28.13
N THR A 6 -14.45 0.87 -27.53
CA THR A 6 -13.97 -0.50 -27.43
C THR A 6 -14.99 -1.27 -26.60
N PRO A 7 -15.55 -2.39 -27.10
CA PRO A 7 -16.50 -3.17 -26.33
C PRO A 7 -15.85 -3.58 -25.00
N GLN A 8 -16.40 -3.11 -23.89
CA GLN A 8 -15.92 -3.47 -22.58
C GLN A 8 -16.53 -4.80 -22.17
N ARG A 9 -15.69 -5.73 -21.73
CA ARG A 9 -16.18 -6.92 -21.05
C ARG A 9 -16.81 -6.51 -19.71
N PRO A 10 -17.77 -7.28 -19.17
CA PRO A 10 -18.38 -6.96 -17.88
C PRO A 10 -17.33 -7.00 -16.77
N LEU A 11 -17.48 -6.10 -15.80
CA LEU A 11 -16.68 -6.13 -14.57
C LEU A 11 -17.03 -7.38 -13.76
N ARG A 12 -16.07 -7.91 -13.04
CA ARG A 12 -16.36 -8.94 -12.03
C ARG A 12 -17.24 -8.34 -10.94
N ALA A 13 -18.20 -9.13 -10.47
CA ALA A 13 -19.15 -8.65 -9.48
C ALA A 13 -18.47 -8.40 -8.12
N PRO A 14 -18.93 -7.39 -7.35
CA PRO A 14 -18.33 -7.09 -6.04
C PRO A 14 -18.32 -8.28 -5.08
N GLN A 15 -19.36 -9.13 -5.09
CA GLN A 15 -19.42 -10.34 -4.26
C GLN A 15 -18.30 -11.34 -4.59
N ASP A 16 -17.76 -11.31 -5.80
CA ASP A 16 -16.71 -12.22 -6.23
C ASP A 16 -15.33 -11.69 -5.88
N VAL A 17 -15.11 -10.37 -5.97
CA VAL A 17 -13.77 -9.77 -5.86
C VAL A 17 -13.49 -9.10 -4.51
N MET A 18 -14.53 -8.71 -3.75
CA MET A 18 -14.37 -8.04 -2.46
C MET A 18 -14.06 -9.04 -1.34
N ARG A 19 -13.04 -9.85 -1.56
CA ARG A 19 -12.45 -10.83 -0.64
C ARG A 19 -10.95 -10.62 -0.58
N LEU A 20 -10.35 -10.71 0.59
CA LEU A 20 -8.91 -10.48 0.76
C LEU A 20 -8.05 -11.35 -0.17
N ALA A 21 -8.42 -12.61 -0.34
CA ALA A 21 -7.73 -13.52 -1.24
C ALA A 21 -7.71 -13.07 -2.71
N ARG A 22 -8.67 -12.22 -3.13
CA ARG A 22 -8.76 -11.69 -4.50
C ARG A 22 -8.27 -10.26 -4.66
N MET A 23 -8.12 -9.52 -3.58
CA MET A 23 -7.78 -8.10 -3.63
C MET A 23 -6.31 -7.84 -3.89
N GLY A 24 -5.43 -8.78 -3.57
CA GLY A 24 -3.99 -8.60 -3.65
C GLY A 24 -3.23 -9.73 -4.31
N VAL A 25 -1.99 -9.42 -4.71
CA VAL A 25 -0.99 -10.37 -5.22
C VAL A 25 0.33 -10.17 -4.50
N MET A 26 1.27 -11.11 -4.66
CA MET A 26 2.59 -11.09 -4.01
C MET A 26 3.56 -10.04 -4.60
N MET A 27 3.04 -8.98 -5.22
CA MET A 27 3.85 -7.97 -5.90
C MET A 27 3.10 -6.65 -6.00
N PRO A 28 3.80 -5.53 -6.23
CA PRO A 28 3.16 -4.28 -6.58
C PRO A 28 2.44 -4.42 -7.93
N THR A 29 1.24 -3.89 -8.01
CA THR A 29 0.50 -3.85 -9.28
C THR A 29 0.71 -2.51 -9.98
N ARG A 30 0.29 -2.42 -11.25
CA ARG A 30 0.39 -1.17 -12.00
C ARG A 30 -0.38 -0.01 -11.37
N LEU A 31 -1.46 -0.31 -10.64
CA LEU A 31 -2.27 0.67 -9.91
C LEU A 31 -1.80 0.92 -8.46
N SER A 32 -0.65 0.39 -8.05
CA SER A 32 -0.09 0.65 -6.72
C SER A 32 0.21 2.13 -6.54
N PHE A 33 -0.09 2.67 -5.38
CA PHE A 33 0.04 4.10 -5.08
C PHE A 33 1.44 4.63 -5.36
N LEU A 34 2.47 3.91 -4.92
CA LEU A 34 3.85 4.32 -5.15
C LEU A 34 4.24 4.24 -6.63
N ARG A 35 3.78 3.24 -7.37
CA ARG A 35 4.05 3.14 -8.80
C ARG A 35 3.36 4.24 -9.59
N VAL A 36 2.11 4.57 -9.25
CA VAL A 36 1.38 5.70 -9.84
C VAL A 36 2.15 7.01 -9.63
N LEU A 37 2.60 7.28 -8.40
CA LEU A 37 3.42 8.46 -8.13
C LEU A 37 4.74 8.43 -8.92
N THR A 38 5.44 7.29 -8.92
CA THR A 38 6.73 7.17 -9.61
C THR A 38 6.59 7.39 -11.12
N ARG A 39 5.55 6.85 -11.77
CA ARG A 39 5.26 7.13 -13.17
C ARG A 39 5.02 8.62 -13.42
N ARG A 40 4.29 9.29 -12.52
CA ARG A 40 4.10 10.73 -12.63
C ARG A 40 5.42 11.49 -12.52
N LEU A 41 6.28 11.13 -11.56
CA LEU A 41 7.63 11.70 -11.46
C LEU A 41 8.44 11.48 -12.74
N CYS A 42 8.34 10.29 -13.34
CA CYS A 42 9.01 9.97 -14.60
C CYS A 42 8.44 10.77 -15.78
N ALA A 43 7.12 10.86 -15.92
CA ALA A 43 6.46 11.60 -17.00
C ALA A 43 6.78 13.10 -16.95
N GLU A 44 6.90 13.67 -15.77
CA GLU A 44 7.31 15.06 -15.57
C GLU A 44 8.84 15.24 -15.61
N ARG A 45 9.62 14.17 -15.73
CA ARG A 45 11.10 14.16 -15.65
C ARG A 45 11.59 14.91 -14.42
N ALA A 46 10.94 14.65 -13.30
CA ALA A 46 11.22 15.31 -12.05
C ALA A 46 12.68 15.07 -11.64
N GLN A 47 13.30 16.12 -11.08
CA GLN A 47 14.66 16.01 -10.58
C GLN A 47 14.65 16.13 -9.06
N VAL A 48 15.27 15.19 -8.40
CA VAL A 48 15.47 15.26 -6.96
C VAL A 48 16.82 15.92 -6.70
N GLN A 49 16.80 17.04 -6.00
CA GLN A 49 17.98 17.85 -5.70
C GLN A 49 18.21 17.91 -4.20
N ARG A 50 19.44 17.67 -3.77
CA ARG A 50 19.88 17.90 -2.40
C ARG A 50 20.32 19.36 -2.25
N THR A 51 19.43 20.21 -1.71
CA THR A 51 19.63 21.66 -1.62
C THR A 51 20.25 22.13 -0.31
N HIS A 52 20.21 21.29 0.73
CA HIS A 52 20.85 21.54 2.02
C HIS A 52 21.43 20.24 2.57
N TRP A 53 22.67 20.31 3.09
CA TRP A 53 23.33 19.19 3.72
C TRP A 53 24.28 19.67 4.81
N ASP A 54 23.81 19.63 6.03
CA ASP A 54 24.59 19.96 7.23
C ASP A 54 24.63 18.72 8.12
N MET A 55 25.46 17.75 7.69
CA MET A 55 25.65 16.46 8.36
C MET A 55 27.10 16.33 8.81
N CYS A 56 27.32 16.02 10.09
CA CYS A 56 28.66 15.63 10.58
C CYS A 56 29.09 14.28 9.98
N ALA A 57 30.34 13.91 10.18
CA ALA A 57 30.91 12.65 9.66
C ALA A 57 30.18 11.38 10.10
N ASP A 58 29.52 11.43 11.26
CA ASP A 58 28.71 10.32 11.78
C ASP A 58 27.27 10.33 11.25
N GLY A 59 26.92 11.31 10.41
CA GLY A 59 25.62 11.42 9.76
C GLY A 59 24.54 12.00 10.67
N PHE A 60 24.90 12.88 11.61
CA PHE A 60 23.94 13.63 12.42
C PHE A 60 23.86 15.08 11.93
N GLY A 61 22.66 15.62 11.90
CA GLY A 61 22.42 16.97 11.41
C GLY A 61 21.10 17.09 10.64
N THR A 62 21.09 17.99 9.67
CA THR A 62 19.91 18.29 8.84
C THR A 62 20.23 18.22 7.35
N ALA A 63 19.24 17.80 6.56
CA ALA A 63 19.32 17.81 5.10
C ALA A 63 17.98 18.17 4.50
N VAL A 64 18.01 18.67 3.24
CA VAL A 64 16.81 18.94 2.45
C VAL A 64 16.97 18.37 1.06
N HIS A 65 16.01 17.53 0.68
CA HIS A 65 15.83 17.02 -0.69
C HIS A 65 14.59 17.66 -1.29
N GLN A 66 14.74 18.30 -2.44
CA GLN A 66 13.65 18.99 -3.14
C GLN A 66 13.28 18.26 -4.42
N VAL A 67 12.02 18.36 -4.79
CA VAL A 67 11.50 17.89 -6.07
C VAL A 67 10.42 18.85 -6.55
N THR A 68 10.36 19.09 -7.85
CA THR A 68 9.25 19.84 -8.47
C THR A 68 8.31 18.84 -9.12
N LEU A 69 7.03 18.95 -8.81
CA LEU A 69 5.95 18.12 -9.32
C LEU A 69 4.71 19.00 -9.59
N GLY A 70 4.13 18.91 -10.78
CA GLY A 70 3.01 19.77 -11.17
C GLY A 70 3.33 21.27 -11.15
N GLY A 71 4.60 21.63 -11.35
CA GLY A 71 5.06 23.03 -11.28
C GLY A 71 5.24 23.57 -9.86
N ARG A 72 4.98 22.77 -8.81
CA ARG A 72 5.19 23.14 -7.41
C ARG A 72 6.41 22.42 -6.83
N THR A 73 7.11 23.06 -5.93
CA THR A 73 8.25 22.47 -5.23
C THR A 73 7.79 21.86 -3.91
N TYR A 74 8.24 20.66 -3.64
CA TYR A 74 8.11 19.96 -2.36
C TYR A 74 9.49 19.62 -1.82
N ALA A 75 9.65 19.68 -0.51
CA ALA A 75 10.93 19.44 0.14
C ALA A 75 10.79 18.44 1.27
N LEU A 76 11.66 17.43 1.31
CA LEU A 76 11.83 16.60 2.50
C LEU A 76 12.88 17.23 3.40
N ILE A 77 12.48 17.73 4.54
CA ILE A 77 13.38 18.17 5.60
C ILE A 77 13.68 16.94 6.47
N SER A 78 14.95 16.54 6.51
CA SER A 78 15.43 15.37 7.24
C SER A 78 16.28 15.80 8.43
N VAL A 79 16.01 15.21 9.59
CA VAL A 79 16.74 15.47 10.82
C VAL A 79 17.27 14.14 11.34
N SER A 80 18.59 13.99 11.40
CA SER A 80 19.25 12.80 11.95
C SER A 80 19.92 13.13 13.28
N LYS A 81 19.74 12.27 14.28
CA LYS A 81 20.26 12.49 15.64
C LYS A 81 20.97 11.24 16.16
N PRO A 82 21.89 11.42 17.11
CA PRO A 82 22.44 10.31 17.84
C PRO A 82 21.34 9.53 18.55
N LEU A 83 21.39 8.23 18.43
CA LEU A 83 20.57 7.30 19.18
C LEU A 83 21.48 6.27 19.81
N ASP A 84 21.35 6.07 21.11
CA ASP A 84 22.10 5.06 21.83
C ASP A 84 21.78 3.66 21.24
N ASP A 85 22.80 2.83 21.05
CA ASP A 85 22.63 1.50 20.48
C ASP A 85 21.72 0.62 21.34
N SER A 86 21.69 0.82 22.65
CA SER A 86 20.78 0.11 23.56
C SER A 86 19.31 0.50 23.37
N ALA A 87 19.04 1.72 22.90
CA ALA A 87 17.69 2.19 22.55
C ALA A 87 17.25 1.77 21.15
N ARG A 88 18.21 1.34 20.31
CA ARG A 88 17.94 0.85 18.96
C ARG A 88 17.43 -0.58 19.02
N SER A 89 16.25 -0.82 18.53
CA SER A 89 15.65 -2.14 18.55
C SER A 89 15.15 -2.56 17.17
N ASP A 90 15.18 -3.85 16.90
CA ASP A 90 14.53 -4.45 15.74
C ASP A 90 13.02 -4.70 15.97
N ARG A 91 12.49 -4.16 17.06
CA ARG A 91 11.06 -4.22 17.37
C ARG A 91 10.27 -3.43 16.35
N VAL A 92 9.06 -3.85 16.09
CA VAL A 92 8.17 -3.19 15.13
C VAL A 92 7.77 -1.81 15.64
N ILE A 93 7.51 -1.68 16.93
CA ILE A 93 7.24 -0.38 17.55
C ILE A 93 8.54 0.09 18.21
N ALA A 94 9.14 1.10 17.62
CA ALA A 94 10.24 1.81 18.21
C ALA A 94 9.70 2.93 19.11
N THR A 95 10.37 3.13 20.24
CA THR A 95 10.10 4.25 21.16
C THR A 95 11.09 5.40 20.97
N ALA A 96 12.15 5.16 20.20
CA ALA A 96 13.17 6.14 19.88
C ALA A 96 13.58 6.01 18.40
N TRP A 97 14.05 7.09 17.79
CA TRP A 97 14.30 7.16 16.35
C TRP A 97 15.64 7.81 16.03
N ASP A 98 16.33 7.25 15.02
CA ASP A 98 17.55 7.80 14.43
C ASP A 98 17.28 9.06 13.59
N ALA A 99 16.12 9.12 12.97
CA ALA A 99 15.76 10.21 12.07
C ALA A 99 14.28 10.57 12.15
N ALA A 100 14.00 11.84 11.88
CA ALA A 100 12.66 12.38 11.71
C ALA A 100 12.59 13.16 10.40
N PHE A 101 11.42 13.16 9.76
CA PHE A 101 11.21 13.75 8.44
C PHE A 101 9.93 14.58 8.42
N VAL A 102 9.98 15.65 7.64
CA VAL A 102 8.81 16.44 7.28
C VAL A 102 8.79 16.63 5.77
N LEU A 103 7.73 16.20 5.10
CA LEU A 103 7.45 16.64 3.74
C LEU A 103 6.84 18.04 3.84
N PHE A 104 7.52 19.00 3.28
CA PHE A 104 7.23 20.42 3.38
C PHE A 104 6.74 20.97 2.04
N ASP A 105 5.74 21.81 2.07
CA ASP A 105 5.16 22.48 0.90
C ASP A 105 5.99 23.70 0.52
N GLY A 106 6.69 23.60 -0.58
CA GLY A 106 7.56 24.63 -1.14
C GLY A 106 9.01 24.53 -0.67
N VAL A 107 9.76 25.61 -0.87
CA VAL A 107 11.16 25.73 -0.47
C VAL A 107 11.24 26.14 1.01
N PRO A 108 11.86 25.37 1.89
CA PRO A 108 12.01 25.74 3.29
C PRO A 108 13.08 26.83 3.46
N SER A 109 12.80 27.80 4.33
CA SER A 109 13.78 28.76 4.81
C SER A 109 14.69 28.13 5.88
N ALA A 110 15.80 28.80 6.22
CA ALA A 110 16.64 28.39 7.34
C ALA A 110 15.86 28.33 8.67
N ALA A 111 14.89 29.21 8.87
CA ALA A 111 14.02 29.21 10.04
C ALA A 111 13.08 27.99 10.05
N ASP A 112 12.56 27.57 8.89
CA ASP A 112 11.75 26.35 8.77
C ASP A 112 12.58 25.11 9.12
N ILE A 113 13.80 25.02 8.60
CA ILE A 113 14.72 23.90 8.90
C ILE A 113 15.02 23.86 10.41
N ALA A 114 15.35 24.97 11.02
CA ALA A 114 15.64 25.06 12.47
C ALA A 114 14.40 24.69 13.31
N ARG A 115 13.22 25.15 12.92
CA ARG A 115 11.96 24.77 13.57
C ARG A 115 11.73 23.26 13.49
N VAL A 116 11.85 22.67 12.31
CA VAL A 116 11.65 21.23 12.10
C VAL A 116 12.71 20.44 12.86
N ALA A 117 13.97 20.86 12.86
CA ALA A 117 15.05 20.22 13.61
C ALA A 117 14.77 20.12 15.12
N THR A 118 14.07 21.13 15.65
CA THR A 118 13.70 21.19 17.07
C THR A 118 12.45 20.39 17.36
N GLN A 119 11.43 20.48 16.51
CA GLN A 119 10.10 19.94 16.78
C GLN A 119 9.93 18.49 16.33
N ALA A 120 10.35 18.13 15.12
CA ALA A 120 10.10 16.82 14.55
C ALA A 120 10.58 15.64 15.41
N PRO A 121 11.76 15.69 16.04
CA PRO A 121 12.20 14.61 16.92
C PRO A 121 11.39 14.43 18.20
N ARG A 122 10.67 15.45 18.63
CA ARG A 122 9.88 15.45 19.87
C ARG A 122 8.42 15.14 19.64
N GLN A 123 7.99 15.15 18.40
CA GLN A 123 6.59 15.03 18.09
C GLN A 123 6.06 13.65 18.42
N GLU A 124 4.95 13.61 19.13
CA GLU A 124 4.20 12.39 19.42
C GLU A 124 3.02 12.21 18.46
N ALA A 125 2.32 13.27 18.13
CA ALA A 125 1.20 13.27 17.21
C ALA A 125 1.00 14.67 16.59
N GLY A 126 0.34 14.74 15.43
CA GLY A 126 -0.09 15.97 14.80
C GLY A 126 0.97 16.66 13.93
N ARG A 127 0.59 17.78 13.38
CA ARG A 127 1.35 18.61 12.49
C ARG A 127 1.82 19.87 13.20
N PHE A 128 2.95 20.42 12.77
CA PHE A 128 3.52 21.61 13.37
C PHE A 128 3.13 22.91 12.68
N GLY A 129 2.87 22.86 11.40
CA GLY A 129 2.53 24.05 10.63
C GLY A 129 1.73 23.75 9.37
N PRO A 130 1.14 24.76 8.74
CA PRO A 130 0.27 24.57 7.56
C PRO A 130 1.01 24.06 6.33
N ARG A 131 2.34 24.18 6.29
CA ARG A 131 3.19 23.68 5.19
C ARG A 131 3.80 22.31 5.46
N ASP A 132 3.58 21.74 6.64
CA ASP A 132 4.08 20.43 7.00
C ASP A 132 3.03 19.38 6.57
N LEU A 133 3.26 18.74 5.42
CA LEU A 133 2.28 17.84 4.80
C LEU A 133 2.32 16.43 5.35
N VAL A 134 3.51 15.87 5.49
CA VAL A 134 3.72 14.50 5.96
C VAL A 134 4.82 14.47 6.99
N LEU A 135 4.61 13.71 8.05
CA LEU A 135 5.58 13.50 9.12
C LEU A 135 5.95 12.03 9.18
N SER A 136 7.23 11.75 9.31
CA SER A 136 7.72 10.38 9.42
C SER A 136 8.90 10.29 10.37
N ARG A 137 9.14 9.10 10.88
CA ARG A 137 10.27 8.75 11.73
C ARG A 137 10.87 7.45 11.24
N ALA A 138 12.17 7.29 11.37
CA ALA A 138 12.84 6.09 10.94
C ALA A 138 14.01 5.71 11.83
N ASN A 139 14.34 4.42 11.78
CA ASN A 139 15.55 3.86 12.34
C ASN A 139 16.41 3.23 11.26
N LYS A 140 17.73 3.33 11.45
CA LYS A 140 18.70 2.60 10.64
C LYS A 140 18.47 1.10 10.79
N SER A 141 18.63 0.35 9.71
CA SER A 141 18.50 -1.10 9.74
C SER A 141 19.58 -1.73 10.62
N MET A 142 19.17 -2.45 11.65
CA MET A 142 20.10 -3.19 12.52
C MET A 142 20.91 -4.26 11.77
N ARG A 143 20.39 -4.74 10.64
CA ARG A 143 20.98 -5.85 9.90
C ARG A 143 21.85 -5.44 8.72
N LEU A 144 21.63 -4.27 8.15
CA LEU A 144 22.27 -3.88 6.89
C LEU A 144 23.05 -2.56 6.96
N TRP A 145 22.64 -1.62 7.82
CA TRP A 145 23.27 -0.29 7.87
C TRP A 145 24.78 -0.36 8.14
N SER A 146 25.17 -1.00 9.24
CA SER A 146 26.58 -1.10 9.64
C SER A 146 27.41 -1.90 8.65
N GLU A 147 26.84 -2.93 8.03
CA GLU A 147 27.50 -3.74 7.01
C GLU A 147 27.84 -2.90 5.77
N ILE A 148 26.88 -2.10 5.26
CA ILE A 148 27.13 -1.22 4.12
C ILE A 148 28.16 -0.15 4.46
N VAL A 149 28.03 0.51 5.62
CA VAL A 149 29.00 1.53 6.06
C VAL A 149 30.41 0.94 6.14
N ALA A 150 30.56 -0.25 6.72
CA ALA A 150 31.85 -0.92 6.83
C ALA A 150 32.44 -1.29 5.45
N ALA A 151 31.61 -1.81 4.55
CA ALA A 151 32.04 -2.14 3.19
C ALA A 151 32.54 -0.90 2.45
N LEU A 152 31.77 0.19 2.46
CA LEU A 152 32.15 1.44 1.79
C LEU A 152 33.41 2.06 2.39
N ARG A 153 33.58 2.07 3.71
CA ARG A 153 34.80 2.54 4.39
C ARG A 153 36.03 1.73 4.03
N ALA A 154 35.84 0.45 3.73
CA ALA A 154 36.90 -0.44 3.27
C ALA A 154 37.15 -0.35 1.74
N GLY A 155 36.45 0.52 1.03
CA GLY A 155 36.55 0.68 -0.42
C GLY A 155 35.91 -0.46 -1.23
N HIS A 156 34.98 -1.20 -0.64
CA HIS A 156 34.27 -2.31 -1.28
C HIS A 156 32.78 -2.04 -1.44
N GLN A 157 32.13 -2.74 -2.36
CA GLN A 157 30.68 -2.79 -2.42
C GLN A 157 30.14 -3.84 -1.41
N PRO A 158 28.99 -3.57 -0.78
CA PRO A 158 28.32 -4.58 0.05
C PRO A 158 27.88 -5.78 -0.80
N ALA A 159 27.76 -6.95 -0.16
CA ALA A 159 27.34 -8.16 -0.85
C ALA A 159 25.91 -8.03 -1.42
N PRO A 160 25.69 -8.25 -2.73
CA PRO A 160 24.38 -8.12 -3.34
C PRO A 160 23.31 -9.02 -2.68
N ALA A 161 23.69 -10.24 -2.28
CA ALA A 161 22.79 -11.17 -1.62
C ALA A 161 22.20 -10.61 -0.30
N ARG A 162 23.00 -9.87 0.47
CA ARG A 162 22.54 -9.25 1.72
C ARG A 162 21.55 -8.11 1.47
N ILE A 163 21.81 -7.31 0.43
CA ILE A 163 20.84 -6.29 0.01
C ILE A 163 19.54 -6.95 -0.48
N GLY A 164 19.66 -8.03 -1.28
CA GLY A 164 18.51 -8.80 -1.74
C GLY A 164 17.69 -9.43 -0.61
N GLU A 165 18.35 -9.93 0.43
CA GLU A 165 17.70 -10.51 1.60
C GLU A 165 16.90 -9.46 2.40
N ILE A 166 17.47 -8.30 2.68
CA ILE A 166 16.89 -7.31 3.61
C ILE A 166 16.08 -6.24 2.89
N GLY A 167 16.59 -5.70 1.79
CA GLY A 167 15.93 -4.76 0.90
C GLY A 167 15.90 -3.30 1.36
N TYR A 168 16.29 -2.94 2.60
CA TYR A 168 16.26 -1.58 3.09
C TYR A 168 17.39 -1.28 4.10
N ILE A 169 17.84 -0.04 4.10
CA ILE A 169 18.86 0.47 5.06
C ILE A 169 18.25 1.38 6.12
N MET A 170 17.06 1.91 5.87
CA MET A 170 16.31 2.70 6.83
C MET A 170 14.85 2.21 6.87
N ARG A 171 14.29 2.18 8.07
CA ARG A 171 12.96 1.67 8.34
C ARG A 171 12.11 2.74 8.98
N THR A 172 11.07 3.16 8.29
CA THR A 172 10.04 4.02 8.87
C THR A 172 9.13 3.22 9.79
N THR A 173 8.77 3.78 10.92
CA THR A 173 7.76 3.19 11.81
C THR A 173 6.37 3.63 11.42
N ALA A 174 6.24 4.84 10.91
CA ALA A 174 5.01 5.38 10.38
C ALA A 174 5.33 6.52 9.42
N VAL A 175 4.50 6.69 8.41
CA VAL A 175 4.43 7.88 7.59
C VAL A 175 3.09 8.51 7.90
N TYR A 176 3.11 9.64 8.60
CA TYR A 176 1.90 10.35 8.97
C TYR A 176 1.72 11.52 8.02
N GLY A 177 0.54 11.64 7.42
CA GLY A 177 0.03 12.95 7.06
C GLY A 177 -0.32 13.73 8.33
N ASN A 178 -1.09 14.74 8.19
CA ASN A 178 -1.50 15.58 9.32
C ASN A 178 -2.39 14.90 10.36
N GLY A 179 -2.58 13.65 10.24
CA GLY A 179 -3.25 12.80 11.16
C GLY A 179 -2.60 11.43 11.10
N LYS A 180 -3.22 10.44 11.64
CA LYS A 180 -2.78 9.06 11.53
C LYS A 180 -2.94 8.58 10.10
N PHE A 181 -1.84 8.13 9.50
CA PHE A 181 -1.80 7.60 8.13
C PHE A 181 -2.21 8.55 7.00
N GLY A 182 -1.96 9.83 7.16
CA GLY A 182 -1.86 10.74 6.03
C GLY A 182 -3.14 11.20 5.38
N ILE A 183 -4.29 10.68 5.73
CA ILE A 183 -5.53 11.04 5.05
C ILE A 183 -6.38 12.05 5.82
N ALA A 184 -6.16 12.21 7.12
CA ALA A 184 -7.01 13.06 7.95
C ALA A 184 -7.08 14.53 7.50
N ASP A 185 -6.04 15.03 6.83
CA ASP A 185 -5.94 16.45 6.45
C ASP A 185 -5.75 16.66 4.94
N ARG A 186 -6.38 15.86 4.12
CA ARG A 186 -6.35 16.01 2.66
C ARG A 186 -6.82 17.37 2.18
N HIS A 187 -7.66 18.07 2.93
CA HIS A 187 -8.08 19.42 2.58
C HIS A 187 -6.88 20.37 2.32
N LEU A 188 -5.72 20.08 2.90
CA LEU A 188 -4.49 20.85 2.69
C LEU A 188 -3.87 20.61 1.31
N VAL A 189 -4.17 19.52 0.67
CA VAL A 189 -3.72 19.17 -0.67
C VAL A 189 -4.86 19.19 -1.69
N ALA A 190 -6.04 19.67 -1.28
CA ALA A 190 -7.22 19.67 -2.14
C ALA A 190 -7.07 20.54 -3.40
N ASP A 191 -6.25 21.59 -3.32
CA ASP A 191 -5.92 22.48 -4.43
C ASP A 191 -4.66 22.04 -5.21
N ARG A 192 -4.16 20.83 -4.96
CA ARG A 192 -2.93 20.29 -5.56
C ARG A 192 -3.24 19.03 -6.36
N PRO A 193 -3.58 19.17 -7.65
CA PRO A 193 -3.88 18.03 -8.51
C PRO A 193 -2.71 17.03 -8.61
N GLU A 194 -1.48 17.48 -8.41
CA GLU A 194 -0.29 16.63 -8.41
C GLU A 194 -0.19 15.70 -7.19
N LEU A 195 -0.88 16.06 -6.10
CA LEU A 195 -0.98 15.24 -4.88
C LEU A 195 -2.38 14.68 -4.63
N SER A 196 -3.30 14.83 -5.57
CA SER A 196 -4.69 14.37 -5.43
C SER A 196 -4.84 12.84 -5.50
N GLY A 197 -3.83 12.14 -6.00
CA GLY A 197 -3.81 10.67 -6.03
C GLY A 197 -3.80 10.06 -4.63
N ALA A 198 -4.24 8.82 -4.56
CA ALA A 198 -4.26 8.08 -3.30
C ALA A 198 -2.87 8.01 -2.67
N PHE A 199 -2.74 8.50 -1.45
CA PHE A 199 -1.46 8.54 -0.71
C PHE A 199 -0.30 9.22 -1.43
N ALA A 200 -0.55 10.09 -2.39
CA ALA A 200 0.50 10.70 -3.21
C ALA A 200 1.54 11.45 -2.37
N ALA A 201 1.12 12.22 -1.38
CA ALA A 201 2.03 12.94 -0.49
C ALA A 201 2.89 11.99 0.35
N GLU A 202 2.29 10.93 0.89
CA GLU A 202 2.99 9.92 1.68
C GLU A 202 3.97 9.13 0.83
N MET A 203 3.58 8.75 -0.37
CA MET A 203 4.47 8.05 -1.31
C MET A 203 5.63 8.94 -1.78
N LEU A 204 5.38 10.23 -1.94
CA LEU A 204 6.43 11.20 -2.22
C LEU A 204 7.41 11.31 -1.04
N ALA A 205 6.90 11.37 0.19
CA ALA A 205 7.76 11.34 1.37
C ALA A 205 8.60 10.06 1.43
N VAL A 206 8.02 8.89 1.18
CA VAL A 206 8.74 7.60 1.14
C VAL A 206 9.83 7.62 0.07
N TYR A 207 9.53 8.12 -1.12
CA TYR A 207 10.49 8.21 -2.21
C TYR A 207 11.69 9.09 -1.85
N LEU A 208 11.45 10.26 -1.27
CA LEU A 208 12.50 11.19 -0.84
C LEU A 208 13.26 10.68 0.40
N ILE A 209 12.61 9.96 1.32
CA ILE A 209 13.28 9.27 2.44
C ILE A 209 14.26 8.21 1.92
N ARG A 210 13.90 7.49 0.86
CA ARG A 210 14.83 6.58 0.20
C ARG A 210 16.07 7.31 -0.31
N GLN A 211 15.89 8.43 -1.00
CA GLN A 211 17.00 9.23 -1.50
C GLN A 211 17.89 9.71 -0.36
N PHE A 212 17.29 10.28 0.68
CA PHE A 212 18.04 10.68 1.88
C PHE A 212 18.83 9.52 2.50
N SER A 213 18.22 8.35 2.62
CA SER A 213 18.86 7.20 3.24
C SER A 213 20.07 6.68 2.45
N LEU A 214 20.00 6.73 1.12
CA LEU A 214 21.11 6.42 0.22
C LEU A 214 22.25 7.45 0.38
N ASP A 215 21.91 8.73 0.35
CA ASP A 215 22.90 9.80 0.52
C ASP A 215 23.58 9.73 1.90
N LEU A 216 22.79 9.44 2.95
CA LEU A 216 23.31 9.34 4.31
C LEU A 216 24.27 8.15 4.49
N VAL A 217 23.93 6.98 3.97
CA VAL A 217 24.80 5.80 4.11
C VAL A 217 26.11 5.95 3.34
N GLN A 218 26.06 6.60 2.17
CA GLN A 218 27.25 6.92 1.38
C GLN A 218 28.12 7.98 2.07
N HIS A 219 27.50 9.00 2.67
CA HIS A 219 28.20 10.02 3.44
C HIS A 219 28.96 9.41 4.64
N VAL A 220 28.26 8.62 5.46
CA VAL A 220 28.86 7.96 6.65
C VAL A 220 29.87 6.90 6.24
N GLY A 221 29.61 6.18 5.17
CA GLY A 221 30.51 5.16 4.61
C GLY A 221 31.70 5.73 3.84
N GLN A 222 31.71 7.05 3.55
CA GLN A 222 32.76 7.73 2.77
C GLN A 222 33.01 7.08 1.40
N GLY A 223 31.95 6.54 0.79
CA GLY A 223 32.03 5.84 -0.49
C GLY A 223 30.70 5.88 -1.23
N THR A 224 30.72 5.47 -2.49
CA THR A 224 29.55 5.45 -3.36
C THR A 224 29.08 4.01 -3.58
N LEU A 225 27.78 3.77 -3.43
CA LEU A 225 27.15 2.50 -3.79
C LEU A 225 27.00 2.38 -5.31
N ASP A 226 27.21 1.20 -5.83
CA ASP A 226 26.87 0.88 -7.22
C ASP A 226 25.40 1.18 -7.49
N ARG A 227 25.11 1.71 -8.69
CA ARG A 227 23.74 2.11 -9.06
C ARG A 227 22.76 0.94 -8.99
N ALA A 228 23.16 -0.24 -9.41
CA ALA A 228 22.31 -1.43 -9.34
C ALA A 228 21.96 -1.78 -7.89
N LEU A 229 22.92 -1.71 -6.96
CA LEU A 229 22.69 -1.93 -5.53
C LEU A 229 21.82 -0.82 -4.93
N SER A 230 22.09 0.44 -5.28
CA SER A 230 21.28 1.59 -4.83
C SER A 230 19.81 1.46 -5.27
N ARG A 231 19.55 0.99 -6.49
CA ARG A 231 18.17 0.74 -6.96
C ARG A 231 17.45 -0.36 -6.17
N HIS A 232 18.18 -1.38 -5.72
CA HIS A 232 17.61 -2.47 -4.91
C HIS A 232 17.38 -2.10 -3.45
N ILE A 233 17.86 -0.96 -3.01
CA ILE A 233 17.62 -0.46 -1.65
C ILE A 233 16.33 0.36 -1.65
N GLY A 234 15.37 -0.09 -0.89
CA GLY A 234 14.12 0.60 -0.63
C GLY A 234 14.05 1.19 0.78
N VAL A 235 12.85 1.51 1.20
CA VAL A 235 12.52 1.95 2.56
C VAL A 235 11.69 0.88 3.25
N GLY A 236 12.19 0.37 4.37
CA GLY A 236 11.43 -0.53 5.21
C GLY A 236 10.26 0.20 5.87
N ASN A 237 9.12 -0.45 5.97
CA ASN A 237 8.00 0.05 6.73
C ASN A 237 7.52 -1.02 7.71
N ALA A 238 7.53 -0.67 8.98
CA ALA A 238 7.17 -1.56 10.08
C ALA A 238 5.69 -1.42 10.46
N THR A 239 4.85 -1.34 9.49
CA THR A 239 3.42 -1.36 9.73
C THR A 239 2.94 -2.80 9.80
N GLY A 240 3.02 -3.52 10.83
CA GLY A 240 2.47 -4.85 10.98
C GLY A 240 1.25 -5.14 10.10
N LEU A 241 0.35 -5.95 10.49
CA LEU A 241 -0.93 -6.12 9.79
C LEU A 241 -1.83 -4.86 9.84
N GLY A 242 -1.35 -3.78 10.45
CA GLY A 242 -2.03 -2.51 10.64
C GLY A 242 -2.52 -1.79 9.39
N MET A 243 -2.67 -2.51 8.28
CA MET A 243 -3.36 -2.01 7.09
C MET A 243 -4.80 -2.48 6.95
N ALA A 244 -5.22 -3.42 7.76
CA ALA A 244 -6.64 -3.69 7.82
C ALA A 244 -7.43 -2.41 8.14
N PRO A 245 -7.02 -1.62 9.14
CA PRO A 245 -7.65 -0.34 9.40
C PRO A 245 -7.70 0.54 8.17
N PHE A 246 -6.59 0.62 7.42
CA PHE A 246 -6.55 1.45 6.23
C PHE A 246 -7.60 1.06 5.19
N LEU A 247 -7.69 -0.22 4.85
CA LEU A 247 -8.66 -0.68 3.86
C LEU A 247 -10.11 -0.44 4.31
N VAL A 248 -10.35 -0.47 5.62
CA VAL A 248 -11.68 -0.29 6.19
C VAL A 248 -12.02 1.16 6.49
N THR A 249 -11.03 2.00 6.81
CA THR A 249 -11.24 3.42 7.10
C THR A 249 -11.50 4.27 5.85
N HIS A 250 -11.15 3.75 4.66
CA HIS A 250 -11.27 4.46 3.39
C HIS A 250 -12.13 3.72 2.36
N PRO A 251 -13.43 3.51 2.65
CA PRO A 251 -14.29 2.71 1.81
C PRO A 251 -14.43 3.25 0.39
N VAL A 252 -14.49 4.56 0.23
CA VAL A 252 -14.62 5.19 -1.10
C VAL A 252 -13.32 5.01 -1.89
N LEU A 253 -12.16 5.16 -1.25
CA LEU A 253 -10.88 4.91 -1.89
C LEU A 253 -10.73 3.44 -2.30
N LEU A 254 -11.11 2.52 -1.43
CA LEU A 254 -11.13 1.09 -1.73
C LEU A 254 -12.02 0.79 -2.94
N ASN A 255 -13.25 1.34 -2.94
CA ASN A 255 -14.15 1.22 -4.07
C ASN A 255 -13.52 1.74 -5.37
N ASN A 256 -12.96 2.95 -5.33
CA ASN A 256 -12.40 3.59 -6.52
C ASN A 256 -11.19 2.79 -7.06
N TRP A 257 -10.35 2.28 -6.18
CA TRP A 257 -9.22 1.44 -6.59
C TRP A 257 -9.70 0.12 -7.22
N MET A 258 -10.67 -0.53 -6.61
CA MET A 258 -11.23 -1.77 -7.15
C MET A 258 -11.97 -1.55 -8.47
N VAL A 259 -12.74 -0.48 -8.61
CA VAL A 259 -13.38 -0.10 -9.87
C VAL A 259 -12.34 0.16 -10.95
N ALA A 260 -11.25 0.88 -10.64
CA ALA A 260 -10.16 1.11 -11.58
C ALA A 260 -9.52 -0.22 -12.03
N ARG A 261 -9.24 -1.13 -11.11
CA ARG A 261 -8.67 -2.45 -11.39
C ARG A 261 -9.59 -3.30 -12.26
N GLU A 262 -10.86 -3.40 -11.89
CA GLU A 262 -11.83 -4.22 -12.65
C GLU A 262 -12.10 -3.62 -14.02
N THR A 263 -12.16 -2.29 -14.13
CA THR A 263 -12.27 -1.59 -15.43
C THR A 263 -11.02 -1.84 -16.28
N ALA A 264 -9.83 -1.80 -15.69
CA ALA A 264 -8.58 -2.14 -16.37
C ALA A 264 -8.63 -3.56 -16.95
N LEU A 265 -9.00 -4.53 -16.12
CA LEU A 265 -9.15 -5.93 -16.57
C LEU A 265 -10.16 -6.07 -17.69
N ALA A 266 -11.34 -5.45 -17.58
CA ALA A 266 -12.37 -5.50 -18.60
C ALA A 266 -11.91 -4.90 -19.94
N ARG A 267 -11.17 -3.80 -19.91
CA ARG A 267 -10.58 -3.17 -21.10
C ARG A 267 -9.53 -4.06 -21.75
N VAL A 268 -8.61 -4.62 -20.94
CA VAL A 268 -7.55 -5.51 -21.45
C VAL A 268 -8.15 -6.76 -22.08
N ARG A 269 -9.12 -7.39 -21.45
CA ARG A 269 -9.83 -8.56 -21.98
C ARG A 269 -10.57 -8.29 -23.30
N ALA A 270 -10.90 -7.05 -23.57
CA ALA A 270 -11.57 -6.63 -24.81
C ALA A 270 -10.60 -6.30 -25.96
N VAL A 271 -9.30 -6.41 -25.77
CA VAL A 271 -8.30 -6.17 -26.82
C VAL A 271 -8.34 -7.31 -27.83
N PRO A 272 -8.68 -7.03 -29.11
CA PRO A 272 -8.92 -8.08 -30.09
C PRO A 272 -7.65 -8.75 -30.62
N ASP A 273 -6.53 -8.04 -30.66
CA ASP A 273 -5.22 -8.53 -31.12
C ASP A 273 -4.09 -7.74 -30.46
N ILE A 274 -2.92 -8.34 -30.38
CA ILE A 274 -1.72 -7.74 -29.81
C ILE A 274 -0.50 -7.94 -30.74
N PRO A 275 0.39 -6.94 -30.85
CA PRO A 275 1.59 -7.06 -31.68
C PRO A 275 2.57 -8.09 -31.12
N ALA A 276 3.47 -8.57 -31.99
CA ALA A 276 4.51 -9.55 -31.63
C ALA A 276 5.42 -9.04 -30.48
N THR A 277 5.67 -7.75 -30.42
CA THR A 277 6.45 -7.11 -29.35
C THR A 277 5.78 -7.27 -27.98
N THR A 278 4.46 -7.11 -27.92
CA THR A 278 3.68 -7.32 -26.69
C THR A 278 3.67 -8.80 -26.30
N ARG A 279 3.54 -9.73 -27.27
CA ARG A 279 3.65 -11.18 -27.01
C ARG A 279 5.01 -11.53 -26.40
N ALA A 280 6.10 -11.04 -26.97
CA ALA A 280 7.43 -11.26 -26.41
C ALA A 280 7.59 -10.66 -25.00
N ARG A 281 6.99 -9.49 -24.74
CA ARG A 281 6.96 -8.88 -23.40
C ARG A 281 6.24 -9.75 -22.39
N ILE A 282 5.09 -10.34 -22.75
CA ILE A 282 4.36 -11.26 -21.88
C ILE A 282 5.24 -12.43 -21.45
N THR A 283 5.89 -13.11 -22.40
CA THR A 283 6.78 -14.24 -22.11
C THR A 283 7.95 -13.82 -21.20
N THR A 284 8.55 -12.64 -21.46
CA THR A 284 9.62 -12.09 -20.61
C THR A 284 9.12 -11.85 -19.18
N LEU A 285 7.97 -11.20 -19.02
CA LEU A 285 7.40 -10.91 -17.71
C LEU A 285 6.96 -12.18 -16.99
N ALA A 286 6.42 -13.16 -17.71
CA ALA A 286 6.07 -14.45 -17.12
C ALA A 286 7.30 -15.19 -16.55
N THR A 287 8.45 -15.05 -17.20
CA THR A 287 9.71 -15.58 -16.68
C THR A 287 10.18 -14.82 -15.43
N ARG A 288 10.07 -13.49 -15.43
CA ARG A 288 10.39 -12.67 -14.25
C ARG A 288 9.47 -12.98 -13.07
N VAL A 289 8.18 -13.24 -13.29
CA VAL A 289 7.24 -13.68 -12.24
C VAL A 289 7.72 -14.98 -11.59
N ALA A 290 8.13 -15.96 -12.39
CA ALA A 290 8.66 -17.21 -11.84
C ALA A 290 9.89 -16.99 -10.95
N GLY A 291 10.85 -16.19 -11.42
CA GLY A 291 12.05 -15.83 -10.64
C GLY A 291 11.71 -15.02 -9.38
N HIS A 292 10.69 -14.20 -9.42
CA HIS A 292 10.23 -13.43 -8.26
C HIS A 292 9.58 -14.35 -7.21
N LEU A 293 8.68 -15.24 -7.62
CA LEU A 293 8.02 -16.19 -6.71
C LEU A 293 9.02 -17.11 -6.01
N SER A 294 10.05 -17.60 -6.72
CA SER A 294 11.06 -18.50 -6.15
C SER A 294 11.94 -17.84 -5.07
N GLN A 295 12.02 -16.51 -5.04
CA GLN A 295 12.79 -15.76 -4.05
C GLN A 295 11.98 -15.41 -2.78
N TRP A 296 10.70 -15.74 -2.77
CA TRP A 296 9.84 -15.44 -1.64
C TRP A 296 9.95 -16.49 -0.55
N HIS A 297 10.00 -16.00 0.70
CA HIS A 297 9.84 -16.77 1.91
C HIS A 297 8.74 -16.15 2.74
N VAL A 298 7.79 -16.96 3.17
CA VAL A 298 6.64 -16.52 3.97
C VAL A 298 6.68 -17.20 5.34
N PRO A 299 6.17 -16.55 6.39
CA PRO A 299 6.14 -17.15 7.71
C PRO A 299 5.07 -18.24 7.77
N GLY A 300 5.42 -19.33 8.40
CA GLY A 300 4.50 -20.45 8.64
C GLY A 300 4.46 -21.50 7.53
N PRO A 301 4.33 -22.77 7.93
CA PRO A 301 4.39 -23.90 6.99
C PRO A 301 3.22 -23.93 6.00
N GLU A 302 2.03 -23.48 6.41
CA GLU A 302 0.85 -23.43 5.55
C GLU A 302 0.97 -22.38 4.46
N ASP A 303 1.48 -21.18 4.80
CA ASP A 303 1.67 -20.11 3.84
C ASP A 303 2.82 -20.43 2.87
N GLU A 304 3.90 -21.05 3.37
CA GLU A 304 4.99 -21.54 2.53
C GLU A 304 4.51 -22.62 1.56
N ALA A 305 3.70 -23.57 2.03
CA ALA A 305 3.10 -24.60 1.17
C ALA A 305 2.20 -23.98 0.08
N ALA A 306 1.41 -22.97 0.43
CA ALA A 306 0.57 -22.26 -0.54
C ALA A 306 1.39 -21.47 -1.57
N LEU A 307 2.50 -20.86 -1.16
CA LEU A 307 3.41 -20.19 -2.08
C LEU A 307 4.05 -21.18 -3.05
N ARG A 308 4.54 -22.33 -2.56
CA ARG A 308 5.10 -23.39 -3.42
C ARG A 308 4.06 -23.99 -4.36
N ALA A 309 2.81 -24.14 -3.90
CA ALA A 309 1.71 -24.56 -4.77
C ALA A 309 1.45 -23.54 -5.89
N LEU A 310 1.42 -22.24 -5.58
CA LEU A 310 1.28 -21.18 -6.58
C LEU A 310 2.44 -21.18 -7.58
N GLU A 311 3.67 -21.38 -7.12
CA GLU A 311 4.86 -21.47 -7.98
C GLU A 311 4.76 -22.63 -8.97
N ALA A 312 4.36 -23.82 -8.50
CA ALA A 312 4.13 -24.99 -9.34
C ALA A 312 2.98 -24.76 -10.34
N GLU A 313 1.88 -24.19 -9.88
CA GLU A 313 0.73 -23.86 -10.71
C GLU A 313 1.08 -22.83 -11.79
N TRP A 314 1.86 -21.78 -11.43
CA TRP A 314 2.37 -20.80 -12.38
C TRP A 314 3.27 -21.45 -13.45
N ALA A 315 4.16 -22.34 -13.05
CA ALA A 315 5.03 -23.07 -13.98
C ALA A 315 4.22 -23.89 -14.99
N ALA A 316 3.16 -24.54 -14.54
CA ALA A 316 2.23 -25.28 -15.41
C ALA A 316 1.40 -24.36 -16.31
N PHE A 317 0.95 -23.21 -15.80
CA PHE A 317 0.09 -22.27 -16.53
C PHE A 317 0.84 -21.55 -17.68
N ARG A 318 2.16 -21.38 -17.59
CA ARG A 318 2.94 -20.58 -18.54
C ARG A 318 2.75 -20.95 -19.99
N HIS A 319 2.46 -22.20 -20.34
CA HIS A 319 2.24 -22.60 -21.74
C HIS A 319 1.07 -21.83 -22.38
N HIS A 320 0.05 -21.42 -21.61
CA HIS A 320 -1.04 -20.58 -22.14
C HIS A 320 -0.59 -19.16 -22.50
N LEU A 321 0.54 -18.71 -21.94
CA LEU A 321 1.13 -17.39 -22.25
C LEU A 321 2.11 -17.47 -23.43
N ASP A 322 2.70 -18.64 -23.67
CA ASP A 322 3.64 -18.85 -24.77
C ASP A 322 2.90 -19.12 -26.10
N ASP A 323 1.70 -19.72 -26.04
CA ASP A 323 0.88 -20.06 -27.22
C ASP A 323 -0.42 -19.23 -27.27
N LEU A 324 -0.29 -17.92 -27.35
CA LEU A 324 -1.42 -17.00 -27.40
C LEU A 324 -2.12 -17.04 -28.78
N PRO A 325 -3.45 -17.19 -28.82
CA PRO A 325 -4.20 -17.07 -30.07
C PRO A 325 -4.06 -15.67 -30.68
N ARG A 326 -4.30 -15.57 -31.97
CA ARG A 326 -4.29 -14.25 -32.65
C ARG A 326 -5.46 -13.38 -32.21
N GLN A 327 -6.64 -13.98 -32.10
CA GLN A 327 -7.87 -13.27 -31.73
C GLN A 327 -8.15 -13.40 -30.23
N ASP A 328 -8.54 -12.31 -29.58
CA ASP A 328 -8.90 -12.20 -28.17
C ASP A 328 -7.86 -12.85 -27.22
N PRO A 329 -6.56 -12.56 -27.35
CA PRO A 329 -5.50 -13.28 -26.63
C PRO A 329 -5.63 -13.17 -25.11
N TYR A 330 -6.00 -12.02 -24.60
CA TYR A 330 -6.14 -11.81 -23.17
C TYR A 330 -7.40 -12.45 -22.57
N GLU A 331 -8.49 -12.49 -23.34
CA GLU A 331 -9.69 -13.21 -22.92
C GLU A 331 -9.42 -14.71 -22.87
N HIS A 332 -8.65 -15.23 -23.81
CA HIS A 332 -8.21 -16.63 -23.77
C HIS A 332 -7.42 -16.94 -22.50
N VAL A 333 -6.39 -16.14 -22.20
CA VAL A 333 -5.57 -16.31 -20.97
C VAL A 333 -6.42 -16.23 -19.71
N TRP A 334 -7.33 -15.26 -19.66
CA TRP A 334 -8.24 -15.12 -18.53
C TRP A 334 -9.18 -16.33 -18.39
N SER A 335 -9.71 -16.83 -19.47
CA SER A 335 -10.59 -18.02 -19.46
C SER A 335 -9.85 -19.26 -18.96
N CYS A 336 -8.61 -19.47 -19.42
CA CYS A 336 -7.78 -20.56 -18.90
C CYS A 336 -7.47 -20.42 -17.41
N ALA A 337 -7.29 -19.18 -16.92
CA ALA A 337 -7.00 -18.95 -15.50
C ALA A 337 -8.18 -19.26 -14.57
N GLN A 338 -9.41 -19.24 -15.07
CA GLN A 338 -10.61 -19.45 -14.23
C GLN A 338 -10.68 -20.84 -13.59
N ASP A 339 -10.06 -21.85 -14.19
CA ASP A 339 -10.02 -23.22 -13.67
C ASP A 339 -8.91 -23.44 -12.63
N HIS A 340 -8.17 -22.38 -12.30
CA HIS A 340 -7.04 -22.42 -11.38
C HIS A 340 -7.34 -21.75 -10.03
N SER A 341 -6.37 -21.82 -9.12
CA SER A 341 -6.50 -21.21 -7.80
C SER A 341 -6.76 -19.71 -7.87
N VAL A 342 -7.42 -19.17 -6.86
CA VAL A 342 -7.64 -17.72 -6.72
C VAL A 342 -6.32 -16.95 -6.78
N ALA A 343 -5.26 -17.50 -6.18
CA ALA A 343 -3.95 -16.88 -6.17
C ALA A 343 -3.35 -16.77 -7.59
N LEU A 344 -3.52 -17.80 -8.42
CA LEU A 344 -3.10 -17.76 -9.81
C LEU A 344 -3.95 -16.79 -10.63
N GLN A 345 -5.27 -16.81 -10.46
CA GLN A 345 -6.15 -15.89 -11.16
C GLN A 345 -5.74 -14.43 -10.95
N GLU A 346 -5.49 -14.02 -9.70
CA GLU A 346 -5.09 -12.65 -9.40
C GLU A 346 -3.67 -12.33 -9.87
N LEU A 347 -2.78 -13.31 -9.91
CA LEU A 347 -1.46 -13.17 -10.51
C LEU A 347 -1.54 -12.92 -12.02
N VAL A 348 -2.41 -13.65 -12.72
CA VAL A 348 -2.71 -13.44 -14.15
C VAL A 348 -3.31 -12.06 -14.38
N VAL A 349 -4.26 -11.62 -13.55
CA VAL A 349 -4.79 -10.25 -13.61
C VAL A 349 -3.65 -9.23 -13.53
N ALA A 350 -2.77 -9.36 -12.55
CA ALA A 350 -1.65 -8.43 -12.38
C ALA A 350 -0.73 -8.40 -13.61
N LEU A 351 -0.43 -9.57 -14.20
CA LEU A 351 0.38 -9.67 -15.43
C LEU A 351 -0.31 -8.99 -16.62
N LEU A 352 -1.58 -9.27 -16.84
CA LEU A 352 -2.35 -8.69 -17.95
C LEU A 352 -2.42 -7.17 -17.84
N LEU A 353 -2.59 -6.65 -16.64
CA LEU A 353 -2.57 -5.21 -16.40
C LEU A 353 -1.19 -4.62 -16.68
N GLU A 354 -0.12 -5.32 -16.28
CA GLU A 354 1.25 -4.83 -16.45
C GLU A 354 1.66 -4.60 -17.90
N VAL A 355 1.18 -5.43 -18.80
CA VAL A 355 1.53 -5.34 -20.23
C VAL A 355 0.84 -4.20 -20.97
N ASN A 356 -0.22 -3.63 -20.40
CA ASN A 356 -1.14 -2.73 -21.10
C ASN A 356 -1.20 -1.32 -20.47
N GLY A 357 -0.03 -0.72 -20.20
CA GLY A 357 0.07 0.59 -19.57
C GLY A 357 -0.78 1.68 -20.22
N ASP A 358 -0.75 1.77 -21.54
CA ASP A 358 -1.47 2.80 -22.31
C ASP A 358 -3.00 2.75 -22.09
N ILE A 359 -3.54 1.58 -21.77
CA ILE A 359 -4.98 1.39 -21.50
C ILE A 359 -5.31 1.72 -20.04
N ILE A 360 -4.35 1.58 -19.14
CA ILE A 360 -4.60 1.46 -17.69
C ILE A 360 -4.20 2.71 -16.93
N ASP A 361 -3.11 3.35 -17.31
CA ASP A 361 -2.49 4.40 -16.47
C ASP A 361 -3.43 5.58 -16.20
N GLY A 362 -4.25 5.97 -17.16
CA GLY A 362 -5.28 7.00 -16.96
C GLY A 362 -6.38 6.63 -15.95
N LEU A 363 -6.55 5.34 -15.61
CA LEU A 363 -7.52 4.94 -14.58
C LEU A 363 -7.06 5.25 -13.17
N ALA A 364 -5.76 5.47 -12.96
CA ALA A 364 -5.23 5.86 -11.66
C ALA A 364 -5.79 7.22 -11.19
N GLU A 365 -6.14 8.11 -12.13
CA GLU A 365 -6.76 9.40 -11.83
C GLU A 365 -8.15 9.27 -11.21
N CYS A 366 -8.81 8.13 -11.44
CA CYS A 366 -10.14 7.84 -10.87
C CYS A 366 -10.07 7.35 -9.41
N MET A 367 -8.86 7.06 -8.89
CA MET A 367 -8.68 6.55 -7.53
C MET A 367 -8.73 7.63 -6.44
N VAL A 368 -9.15 8.83 -6.77
CA VAL A 368 -9.31 9.92 -5.80
C VAL A 368 -10.45 9.57 -4.85
N ASP A 369 -10.19 9.71 -3.56
CA ASP A 369 -11.21 9.66 -2.53
C ASP A 369 -11.81 11.08 -2.38
N PRO A 370 -13.06 11.31 -2.77
CA PRO A 370 -13.68 12.59 -2.56
C PRO A 370 -13.87 12.82 -1.06
N PHE A 371 -13.26 13.88 -0.54
CA PHE A 371 -13.36 14.25 0.85
C PHE A 371 -14.78 14.39 1.32
N GLY A 372 -15.13 13.65 2.37
CA GLY A 372 -16.16 14.03 3.33
C GLY A 372 -17.53 14.36 2.75
N ALA A 373 -17.86 13.87 1.54
CA ALA A 373 -19.25 13.92 1.10
C ALA A 373 -20.05 13.05 2.09
N PRO A 374 -20.95 13.64 2.87
CA PRO A 374 -21.73 12.86 3.80
C PRO A 374 -22.49 11.78 3.05
N PRO A 375 -22.60 10.55 3.60
CA PRO A 375 -23.40 9.51 2.98
C PRO A 375 -24.84 10.01 2.84
N GLN A 376 -25.49 9.68 1.72
CA GLN A 376 -26.90 9.99 1.56
C GLN A 376 -27.70 9.10 2.51
N PRO A 377 -28.51 9.67 3.39
CA PRO A 377 -29.27 8.89 4.35
C PRO A 377 -30.35 8.05 3.63
N PHE A 378 -30.65 6.88 4.18
CA PHE A 378 -31.82 6.11 3.77
C PHE A 378 -33.09 6.86 4.15
N ALA A 379 -34.10 6.78 3.31
CA ALA A 379 -35.38 7.43 3.57
C ALA A 379 -36.09 6.82 4.80
N GLY A 380 -36.08 5.49 4.91
CA GLY A 380 -36.72 4.74 5.97
C GLY A 380 -35.91 3.54 6.45
N THR A 381 -36.29 3.02 7.60
CA THR A 381 -35.68 1.83 8.23
C THR A 381 -35.91 0.56 7.41
N GLY A 382 -36.97 0.51 6.60
CA GLY A 382 -37.19 -0.57 5.64
C GLY A 382 -36.09 -0.63 4.59
N ALA A 383 -35.81 0.50 3.93
CA ALA A 383 -34.72 0.60 2.95
C ALA A 383 -33.34 0.29 3.57
N LEU A 384 -33.10 0.69 4.82
CA LEU A 384 -31.89 0.35 5.54
C LEU A 384 -31.79 -1.16 5.80
N ARG A 385 -32.89 -1.80 6.22
CA ARG A 385 -32.95 -3.26 6.44
C ARG A 385 -32.66 -4.03 5.15
N ASP A 386 -33.26 -3.60 4.03
CA ASP A 386 -33.03 -4.22 2.73
C ASP A 386 -31.57 -4.08 2.27
N ALA A 387 -30.96 -2.92 2.52
CA ALA A 387 -29.53 -2.70 2.23
C ALA A 387 -28.64 -3.60 3.09
N ILE A 388 -28.94 -3.75 4.38
CA ILE A 388 -28.20 -4.67 5.26
C ILE A 388 -28.33 -6.11 4.76
N GLY A 389 -29.55 -6.58 4.46
CA GLY A 389 -29.78 -7.93 3.96
C GLY A 389 -29.04 -8.22 2.64
N ARG A 390 -29.03 -7.25 1.72
CA ARG A 390 -28.36 -7.39 0.42
C ARG A 390 -26.83 -7.34 0.52
N ASP A 391 -26.28 -6.36 1.23
CA ASP A 391 -24.84 -6.04 1.18
C ASP A 391 -24.09 -6.57 2.39
N TRP A 392 -24.77 -6.85 3.51
CA TRP A 392 -24.21 -7.26 4.80
C TRP A 392 -24.81 -8.56 5.35
N GLY A 393 -25.58 -9.30 4.54
CA GLY A 393 -26.19 -10.56 4.98
C GLY A 393 -25.17 -11.51 5.60
N TRP A 394 -23.94 -11.54 5.04
CA TRP A 394 -22.82 -12.30 5.60
C TRP A 394 -22.46 -11.92 7.05
N ALA A 395 -22.67 -10.67 7.46
CA ALA A 395 -22.38 -10.23 8.81
C ALA A 395 -23.45 -10.67 9.83
N LEU A 396 -24.65 -10.99 9.34
CA LEU A 396 -25.75 -11.45 10.20
C LEU A 396 -25.59 -12.93 10.61
N ASP A 397 -24.81 -13.69 9.87
CA ASP A 397 -24.59 -15.12 10.10
C ASP A 397 -23.35 -15.40 10.99
N ILE A 398 -22.71 -14.35 11.52
CA ILE A 398 -21.48 -14.48 12.31
C ILE A 398 -21.81 -14.71 13.78
N ASP A 399 -21.19 -15.71 14.38
CA ASP A 399 -21.09 -15.82 15.83
C ASP A 399 -19.94 -14.94 16.35
N PHE A 400 -20.28 -13.76 16.84
CA PHE A 400 -19.30 -12.80 17.37
C PHE A 400 -18.77 -13.19 18.75
N ASP A 401 -19.32 -14.21 19.40
CA ASP A 401 -18.86 -14.74 20.67
C ASP A 401 -17.84 -15.88 20.46
N ASP A 402 -17.65 -16.34 19.23
CA ASP A 402 -16.61 -17.32 18.90
C ASP A 402 -15.20 -16.68 18.99
N PRO A 403 -14.37 -17.11 19.97
CA PRO A 403 -13.01 -16.59 20.12
C PRO A 403 -12.12 -16.84 18.90
N ASP A 404 -12.38 -17.91 18.15
CA ASP A 404 -11.55 -18.26 16.98
C ASP A 404 -11.86 -17.36 15.79
N ALA A 405 -13.08 -16.88 15.64
CA ALA A 405 -13.41 -15.85 14.67
C ALA A 405 -12.62 -14.56 14.92
N CYS A 406 -12.45 -14.17 16.19
CA CYS A 406 -11.67 -12.99 16.59
C CYS A 406 -10.16 -13.20 16.43
N ARG A 407 -9.64 -14.39 16.65
CA ARG A 407 -8.21 -14.68 16.60
C ARG A 407 -7.63 -14.70 15.19
N ARG A 408 -8.38 -15.06 14.20
CA ARG A 408 -7.87 -15.21 12.82
C ARG A 408 -7.41 -13.92 12.23
N PHE A 409 -8.00 -12.84 12.60
CA PHE A 409 -7.69 -11.54 12.03
C PHE A 409 -6.59 -10.79 12.75
N TRP A 410 -6.56 -10.94 14.05
CA TRP A 410 -5.60 -10.30 14.90
C TRP A 410 -4.69 -11.38 15.45
N TYR A 411 -3.55 -11.43 14.92
CA TYR A 411 -2.49 -12.24 15.44
C TYR A 411 -2.30 -11.97 16.92
N VAL A 412 -2.58 -12.97 17.69
CA VAL A 412 -2.13 -13.06 19.07
C VAL A 412 -0.86 -13.87 19.05
N SER A 413 0.31 -13.23 19.09
CA SER A 413 1.54 -13.91 19.42
C SER A 413 1.60 -14.10 20.93
N ALA A 414 1.98 -15.28 21.36
CA ALA A 414 2.27 -15.54 22.75
C ALA A 414 3.35 -14.59 23.31
N ASP A 415 4.27 -14.13 22.45
CA ASP A 415 5.40 -13.28 22.83
C ASP A 415 5.16 -11.78 22.62
N LYS A 416 4.15 -11.39 21.89
CA LYS A 416 3.77 -10.00 21.65
C LYS A 416 2.27 -9.94 21.54
N LEU A 417 1.64 -9.62 22.62
CA LEU A 417 0.33 -9.01 22.58
C LEU A 417 0.47 -7.72 21.78
N GLU A 418 0.28 -7.84 20.46
CA GLU A 418 -0.11 -6.65 19.74
C GLU A 418 -1.39 -6.18 20.36
N PRO A 419 -1.44 -4.96 20.86
CA PRO A 419 -2.72 -4.42 21.20
C PRO A 419 -3.58 -4.58 19.96
N ARG A 420 -4.69 -5.27 20.12
CA ARG A 420 -5.79 -5.20 19.15
C ARG A 420 -5.98 -3.74 18.84
N LEU A 421 -6.46 -3.42 17.67
CA LEU A 421 -6.64 -2.01 17.32
C LEU A 421 -7.34 -1.22 18.44
N GLY A 422 -8.33 -1.80 19.10
CA GLY A 422 -9.03 -1.21 20.22
C GLY A 422 -8.17 -0.94 21.45
N ASP A 423 -7.26 -1.81 21.77
CA ASP A 423 -6.44 -1.70 22.98
C ASP A 423 -5.29 -0.67 22.82
N ARG A 424 -4.97 -0.31 21.60
CA ARG A 424 -3.84 0.57 21.29
C ARG A 424 -4.21 2.03 21.21
N PHE A 425 -5.42 2.32 20.88
CA PHE A 425 -5.86 3.65 20.57
C PHE A 425 -6.99 4.05 21.50
N ALA A 426 -6.66 4.79 22.54
CA ALA A 426 -7.64 5.51 23.34
C ALA A 426 -8.30 6.66 22.53
N GLU A 427 -8.21 6.62 21.22
CA GLU A 427 -8.77 7.63 20.33
C GLU A 427 -10.12 7.17 19.81
N ASP A 428 -11.08 8.05 19.90
CA ASP A 428 -12.43 7.80 19.41
C ASP A 428 -12.41 7.32 17.95
N GLY A 429 -12.92 6.14 17.70
CA GLY A 429 -13.16 5.59 16.37
C GLY A 429 -12.07 4.67 15.80
N ALA A 430 -10.88 4.59 16.37
CA ALA A 430 -9.81 3.73 15.82
C ALA A 430 -10.15 2.23 15.91
N GLU A 431 -10.71 1.79 17.02
CA GLU A 431 -11.18 0.43 17.26
C GLU A 431 -12.46 0.07 16.46
N LEU A 432 -13.13 1.09 15.92
CA LEU A 432 -14.40 0.91 15.22
C LEU A 432 -14.23 0.53 13.74
N GLU A 433 -13.01 0.58 13.27
CA GLU A 433 -12.71 0.50 11.84
C GLU A 433 -12.16 -0.86 11.43
N THR A 434 -12.35 -1.89 12.25
CA THR A 434 -12.03 -3.26 11.86
C THR A 434 -13.24 -3.90 11.18
N PRO A 435 -13.05 -4.73 10.15
CA PRO A 435 -14.17 -5.39 9.47
C PRO A 435 -15.07 -6.18 10.42
N LEU A 436 -14.49 -6.87 11.41
CA LEU A 436 -15.27 -7.62 12.40
C LEU A 436 -16.09 -6.67 13.30
N ASP A 437 -15.53 -5.57 13.74
CA ASP A 437 -16.25 -4.59 14.56
C ASP A 437 -17.36 -3.90 13.75
N ILE A 438 -17.09 -3.59 12.49
CA ILE A 438 -18.10 -3.06 11.58
C ILE A 438 -19.23 -4.08 11.40
N ALA A 439 -18.89 -5.33 11.10
CA ALA A 439 -19.89 -6.39 10.95
C ALA A 439 -20.76 -6.57 12.21
N ARG A 440 -20.13 -6.58 13.41
CA ARG A 440 -20.84 -6.63 14.69
C ARG A 440 -21.80 -5.46 14.88
N ARG A 441 -21.37 -4.25 14.58
CA ARG A 441 -22.20 -3.04 14.68
C ARG A 441 -23.34 -3.04 13.67
N VAL A 442 -23.12 -3.55 12.48
CA VAL A 442 -24.18 -3.72 11.48
C VAL A 442 -25.20 -4.74 11.95
N ALA A 443 -24.77 -5.87 12.50
CA ALA A 443 -25.67 -6.88 13.06
C ALA A 443 -26.47 -6.34 14.26
N GLN A 444 -25.84 -5.59 15.15
CA GLN A 444 -26.52 -4.91 16.26
C GLN A 444 -27.54 -3.88 15.76
N ALA A 445 -27.14 -3.04 14.80
CA ALA A 445 -28.07 -2.07 14.20
C ALA A 445 -29.27 -2.78 13.56
N HIS A 446 -29.03 -3.89 12.85
CA HIS A 446 -30.10 -4.69 12.24
C HIS A 446 -31.05 -5.27 13.29
N ALA A 447 -30.52 -5.77 14.41
CA ALA A 447 -31.34 -6.33 15.50
C ALA A 447 -32.24 -5.28 16.15
N ASP A 448 -31.77 -4.04 16.27
CA ASP A 448 -32.48 -2.93 16.90
C ASP A 448 -33.44 -2.20 15.93
N LEU A 449 -33.40 -2.53 14.61
CA LEU A 449 -34.31 -1.90 13.66
C LEU A 449 -35.79 -2.23 13.97
N PRO A 450 -36.65 -1.21 14.02
CA PRO A 450 -38.08 -1.41 14.27
C PRO A 450 -38.76 -2.20 13.17
N ARG A 451 -39.76 -2.99 13.51
CA ARG A 451 -40.53 -3.78 12.54
C ARG A 451 -41.35 -2.91 11.56
N THR A 452 -41.79 -1.76 12.05
CA THR A 452 -42.52 -0.75 11.27
C THR A 452 -41.56 0.22 10.61
N ASP A 453 -41.78 0.55 9.35
CA ASP A 453 -40.95 1.53 8.66
C ASP A 453 -41.11 2.92 9.30
N GLN A 454 -40.00 3.57 9.55
CA GLN A 454 -39.93 4.94 10.07
C GLN A 454 -38.70 5.65 9.51
N PRO A 455 -38.63 6.99 9.59
CA PRO A 455 -37.43 7.73 9.18
C PRO A 455 -36.18 7.24 9.92
N VAL A 456 -35.07 7.03 9.20
CA VAL A 456 -33.80 6.63 9.81
C VAL A 456 -33.31 7.66 10.84
N SER A 457 -33.63 8.94 10.64
CA SER A 457 -33.33 9.99 11.63
C SER A 457 -34.05 9.81 12.97
N ALA A 458 -35.25 9.22 12.96
CA ALA A 458 -35.97 8.86 14.21
C ALA A 458 -35.27 7.68 14.88
N PHE A 459 -34.95 6.64 14.13
CA PHE A 459 -34.18 5.50 14.65
C PHE A 459 -32.84 5.93 15.27
N LEU A 460 -32.08 6.78 14.59
CA LEU A 460 -30.78 7.26 15.10
C LEU A 460 -30.89 8.22 16.30
N ARG A 461 -32.03 8.83 16.49
CA ARG A 461 -32.30 9.63 17.71
C ARG A 461 -32.51 8.72 18.93
N ASP A 462 -33.20 7.59 18.72
CA ASP A 462 -33.47 6.62 19.79
C ASP A 462 -32.24 5.71 20.04
N PHE A 463 -31.43 5.44 18.99
CA PHE A 463 -30.24 4.59 19.00
C PHE A 463 -29.01 5.30 18.37
N PRO A 464 -28.48 6.36 18.98
CA PRO A 464 -27.40 7.17 18.43
C PRO A 464 -26.10 6.39 18.23
N GLN A 465 -25.89 5.30 18.97
CA GLN A 465 -24.72 4.41 18.84
C GLN A 465 -24.62 3.75 17.46
N HIS A 466 -25.71 3.64 16.72
CA HIS A 466 -25.72 3.02 15.39
C HIS A 466 -25.37 3.97 14.25
N LYS A 467 -25.16 5.27 14.54
CA LYS A 467 -24.88 6.25 13.49
C LYS A 467 -23.72 5.84 12.58
N HIS A 468 -22.60 5.39 13.16
CA HIS A 468 -21.43 4.98 12.40
C HIS A 468 -21.72 3.79 11.46
N ALA A 469 -22.43 2.77 11.95
CA ALA A 469 -22.80 1.61 11.14
C ALA A 469 -23.77 2.01 10.00
N VAL A 470 -24.76 2.85 10.30
CA VAL A 470 -25.72 3.35 9.28
C VAL A 470 -25.02 4.18 8.21
N ASP A 471 -24.11 5.07 8.59
CA ASP A 471 -23.31 5.86 7.64
C ASP A 471 -22.47 4.93 6.76
N ARG A 472 -21.84 3.90 7.35
CA ARG A 472 -21.06 2.90 6.61
C ARG A 472 -21.91 2.12 5.62
N ILE A 473 -23.08 1.64 6.03
CA ILE A 473 -24.02 0.93 5.15
C ILE A 473 -24.45 1.84 3.99
N ALA A 474 -24.73 3.11 4.24
CA ALA A 474 -25.09 4.07 3.22
C ALA A 474 -23.97 4.32 2.20
N ILE A 475 -22.71 4.36 2.64
CA ILE A 475 -21.55 4.44 1.74
C ILE A 475 -21.46 3.19 0.87
N CYS A 476 -21.56 2.00 1.48
CA CYS A 476 -21.43 0.74 0.76
C CYS A 476 -22.59 0.50 -0.23
N ALA A 477 -23.81 0.94 0.11
CA ALA A 477 -24.94 0.87 -0.80
C ALA A 477 -24.71 1.70 -2.09
N ARG A 478 -23.94 2.77 -2.00
CA ARG A 478 -23.58 3.64 -3.12
C ARG A 478 -22.31 3.21 -3.84
N HIS A 479 -21.41 2.56 -3.12
CA HIS A 479 -20.09 2.16 -3.59
C HIS A 479 -19.90 0.65 -3.38
N PRO A 480 -20.33 -0.19 -4.33
CA PRO A 480 -20.44 -1.64 -4.12
C PRO A 480 -19.10 -2.36 -3.87
N TYR A 481 -17.96 -1.72 -4.20
CA TYR A 481 -16.63 -2.24 -3.89
C TYR A 481 -16.01 -1.62 -2.63
N ALA A 482 -16.82 -0.95 -1.78
CA ALA A 482 -16.33 -0.25 -0.60
C ALA A 482 -16.18 -1.13 0.63
N GLU A 483 -16.75 -2.31 0.63
CA GLU A 483 -16.71 -3.22 1.77
C GLU A 483 -16.06 -4.54 1.40
N ILE A 484 -15.19 -4.98 2.28
CA ILE A 484 -14.58 -6.28 2.23
C ILE A 484 -15.58 -7.30 2.76
N ARG A 485 -15.95 -8.30 1.98
CA ARG A 485 -16.98 -9.28 2.35
C ARG A 485 -16.36 -10.54 2.91
N ASP A 486 -17.02 -11.18 3.86
CA ASP A 486 -16.74 -12.51 4.45
C ASP A 486 -15.27 -12.78 4.79
N ASN A 487 -14.46 -11.76 5.00
CA ASN A 487 -13.04 -11.90 4.80
C ASN A 487 -12.25 -12.30 6.02
N LEU A 488 -12.80 -12.18 7.19
CA LEU A 488 -12.03 -12.35 8.39
C LEU A 488 -12.41 -13.57 9.17
N ILE A 489 -13.55 -14.10 8.80
CA ILE A 489 -14.21 -15.18 9.49
C ILE A 489 -14.22 -16.41 8.59
N ALA A 490 -14.03 -16.20 7.28
CA ALA A 490 -13.81 -17.31 6.39
C ALA A 490 -12.55 -18.07 6.82
N THR A 491 -12.75 -19.38 7.09
CA THR A 491 -11.67 -20.30 7.46
C THR A 491 -10.54 -20.36 6.42
N THR A 492 -10.83 -19.89 5.22
CA THR A 492 -9.91 -19.83 4.07
C THR A 492 -9.12 -18.53 3.97
N CYS A 493 -9.48 -17.48 4.72
CA CYS A 493 -8.73 -16.23 4.73
C CYS A 493 -7.50 -16.37 5.61
N ARG A 494 -6.33 -16.10 5.03
CA ARG A 494 -5.05 -16.22 5.71
C ARG A 494 -4.35 -14.87 5.84
N PRO A 495 -3.44 -14.75 6.77
CA PRO A 495 -2.62 -13.55 6.97
C PRO A 495 -1.88 -13.10 5.74
N ILE A 496 -1.41 -14.05 4.95
CA ILE A 496 -0.75 -13.77 3.67
C ILE A 496 -1.65 -12.99 2.71
N ASP A 497 -2.97 -13.17 2.77
CA ASP A 497 -3.91 -12.45 1.91
C ASP A 497 -3.91 -10.95 2.23
N MET A 498 -3.79 -10.58 3.51
CA MET A 498 -3.63 -9.19 3.93
C MET A 498 -2.31 -8.58 3.44
N LEU A 499 -1.24 -9.36 3.49
CA LEU A 499 0.07 -8.91 2.98
C LEU A 499 0.03 -8.70 1.48
N ARG A 500 -0.63 -9.58 0.74
CA ARG A 500 -0.84 -9.43 -0.71
C ARG A 500 -1.55 -8.12 -1.04
N CYS A 501 -2.56 -7.74 -0.24
CA CYS A 501 -3.21 -6.44 -0.38
C CYS A 501 -2.21 -5.28 -0.20
N LYS A 502 -1.34 -5.33 0.82
CA LYS A 502 -0.31 -4.31 1.03
C LYS A 502 0.62 -4.14 -0.16
N LEU A 503 1.10 -5.24 -0.69
CA LEU A 503 1.99 -5.23 -1.85
C LEU A 503 1.30 -4.58 -3.04
N SER A 504 0.06 -4.98 -3.30
CA SER A 504 -0.70 -4.53 -4.46
C SER A 504 -1.11 -3.07 -4.36
N PHE A 505 -1.58 -2.61 -3.21
CA PHE A 505 -2.09 -1.24 -3.04
C PHE A 505 -0.99 -0.22 -2.89
N PHE A 506 0.01 -0.48 -2.02
CA PHE A 506 1.04 0.52 -1.74
C PHE A 506 2.22 0.46 -2.69
N GLY A 507 2.44 -0.67 -3.36
CA GLY A 507 3.62 -0.87 -4.18
C GLY A 507 4.81 -1.38 -3.40
N ALA A 508 4.55 -2.13 -2.32
CA ALA A 508 5.61 -2.85 -1.64
C ALA A 508 6.10 -4.01 -2.51
N THR A 509 7.40 -4.23 -2.51
CA THR A 509 8.06 -5.22 -3.36
C THR A 509 8.47 -6.47 -2.60
N LYS A 510 8.59 -6.37 -1.30
CA LYS A 510 9.03 -7.45 -0.43
C LYS A 510 8.41 -7.30 0.93
N PHE A 511 8.18 -8.40 1.62
CA PHE A 511 7.99 -8.40 3.06
C PHE A 511 9.02 -9.28 3.75
N ASP A 512 9.37 -8.88 4.95
CA ASP A 512 10.31 -9.57 5.79
C ASP A 512 9.55 -10.06 7.02
N PRO A 513 9.25 -11.36 7.10
CA PRO A 513 8.59 -11.93 8.25
C PRO A 513 9.52 -11.90 9.45
N LYS A 514 9.16 -11.16 10.48
CA LYS A 514 9.92 -11.07 11.73
C LYS A 514 9.39 -11.95 12.84
N SER A 515 8.16 -12.28 12.76
CA SER A 515 7.44 -13.24 13.59
C SER A 515 6.12 -13.51 12.88
N ASP A 516 5.39 -14.47 13.33
CA ASP A 516 4.08 -14.84 12.81
C ASP A 516 3.12 -13.66 12.70
N LEU A 517 3.48 -12.50 13.26
CA LEU A 517 2.62 -11.34 13.43
C LEU A 517 3.10 -10.07 12.81
N TRP A 518 4.39 -9.97 12.55
CA TRP A 518 5.01 -8.76 12.12
C TRP A 518 5.73 -8.97 10.82
N THR A 519 5.21 -8.35 9.83
CA THR A 519 5.89 -8.21 8.56
C THR A 519 6.35 -6.79 8.38
N ARG A 520 7.58 -6.67 7.94
CA ARG A 520 8.09 -5.44 7.34
C ARG A 520 7.89 -5.52 5.86
N ILE A 521 7.38 -4.46 5.30
CA ILE A 521 7.31 -4.31 3.85
C ILE A 521 8.45 -3.39 3.40
N THR A 522 8.93 -3.61 2.19
CA THR A 522 9.90 -2.73 1.54
C THR A 522 9.21 -1.94 0.44
N LEU A 523 9.24 -0.63 0.55
CA LEU A 523 8.70 0.31 -0.44
C LEU A 523 9.84 0.85 -1.31
N ALA A 524 9.54 1.21 -2.55
CA ALA A 524 10.46 1.82 -3.51
C ALA A 524 11.70 0.99 -3.88
N GLN A 525 11.76 -0.30 -3.53
CA GLN A 525 12.82 -1.19 -3.98
C GLN A 525 12.70 -1.40 -5.49
N GLY A 526 13.77 -1.22 -6.22
CA GLY A 526 13.81 -1.31 -7.68
C GLY A 526 13.35 -0.05 -8.42
N ALA A 527 12.69 0.91 -7.73
CA ALA A 527 12.26 2.16 -8.33
C ALA A 527 13.47 2.97 -8.86
N PRO A 528 13.28 3.81 -9.90
CA PRO A 528 14.32 4.71 -10.39
C PRO A 528 14.92 5.55 -9.27
N LEU A 529 16.19 5.87 -9.37
CA LEU A 529 16.84 6.87 -8.51
C LEU A 529 16.42 8.28 -8.91
N GLY A 530 16.65 9.26 -8.06
CA GLY A 530 16.22 10.64 -8.29
C GLY A 530 16.78 11.28 -9.57
N ASP A 531 17.90 10.80 -10.08
CA ASP A 531 18.53 11.22 -11.33
C ASP A 531 18.21 10.29 -12.52
N GLU A 532 17.38 9.28 -12.33
CA GLU A 532 16.95 8.31 -13.35
C GLU A 532 15.48 8.46 -13.76
N LEU A 533 14.81 9.49 -13.27
CA LEU A 533 13.38 9.72 -13.55
C LEU A 533 13.19 10.12 -15.03
N THR A 534 12.85 9.14 -15.84
CA THR A 534 12.58 9.29 -17.28
C THR A 534 11.32 8.54 -17.65
N ASP A 535 10.66 8.92 -18.73
CA ASP A 535 9.40 8.33 -19.20
C ASP A 535 9.46 6.80 -19.41
N GLU A 536 10.67 6.25 -19.58
CA GLU A 536 10.87 4.84 -19.89
C GLU A 536 11.05 3.95 -18.62
N ARG A 537 11.06 4.52 -17.45
CA ARG A 537 11.47 3.86 -16.19
C ARG A 537 10.33 3.35 -15.33
N ASP A 538 9.49 2.46 -15.85
CA ASP A 538 8.43 1.81 -15.07
C ASP A 538 8.52 0.26 -15.08
N ASP A 539 9.74 -0.29 -15.07
CA ASP A 539 9.99 -1.74 -15.17
C ASP A 539 10.32 -2.43 -13.82
N TRP A 540 10.12 -1.72 -12.70
CA TRP A 540 10.59 -2.15 -11.39
C TRP A 540 9.61 -2.98 -10.55
N TRP A 541 8.43 -3.28 -11.05
CA TRP A 541 7.38 -3.99 -10.31
C TRP A 541 7.75 -5.40 -9.85
N LEU A 542 8.76 -6.00 -10.46
CA LEU A 542 9.37 -7.27 -10.06
C LEU A 542 10.88 -7.05 -9.88
N PRO A 543 11.32 -6.48 -8.75
CA PRO A 543 12.73 -6.27 -8.53
C PRO A 543 13.42 -7.61 -8.21
N VAL A 544 13.92 -8.25 -9.23
CA VAL A 544 14.80 -9.43 -9.10
C VAL A 544 16.23 -8.94 -9.18
N MET A 545 17.00 -9.16 -8.14
CA MET A 545 18.44 -8.91 -8.19
C MET A 545 19.12 -10.09 -8.88
N SER A 546 19.70 -9.85 -10.05
CA SER A 546 20.61 -10.81 -10.65
C SER A 546 21.87 -10.85 -9.77
N VAL A 547 22.11 -11.98 -9.15
CA VAL A 547 23.29 -12.23 -8.33
C VAL A 547 24.49 -12.45 -9.25
#